data_274cfc788ddbe6248e58726f94c378cb
#
_entry.id   274cfc788ddbe6248e58726f94c378cb
#
_cell.length_a   1.000
_cell.length_b   1.000
_cell.length_c   1.000
_cell.angle_alpha   90.00
_cell.angle_beta   90.00
_cell.angle_gamma   90.00
#
_symmetry.space_group_name_H-M   'P 1'
#
loop_
_entity.id
_entity.type
_entity.pdbx_description
1 polymer ?
#
loop_
_entity_poly.entity_id
_entity_poly.type
_entity_poly.pdbx_seq_one_letter_code
_entity_poly.pdbx_strand_id
1 'polypeptide(L)'
;LGLPITDEQVAQLEAHITDIDYDVAARREREVRHDVMAHVYTYGKAAPAAAGILHLGATSCYVTDNADLILYRDGLVYLRTQLLAVLGNLAAFAEKYAATPTLGYTHYQPAQPVTVGKRAALWMQDFLADVEELDHVLSTLRFLGCRGTTGTEASFMELFDGDAEKIDEMNRRIAAEFGFSDC
;
A
#
# COMPACT_ATOMS: atom_id res chain seq x y z
N LEU A 1 0.55 -12.84 -21.99
CA LEU A 1 -0.89 -13.03 -22.23
C LEU A 1 -1.27 -12.87 -23.73
N GLY A 2 -0.28 -12.65 -24.61
CA GLY A 2 -0.46 -12.67 -26.06
C GLY A 2 -0.78 -11.32 -26.70
N LEU A 3 -0.64 -10.22 -25.95
CA LEU A 3 -0.72 -8.88 -26.56
C LEU A 3 0.54 -8.59 -27.39
N PRO A 4 0.43 -7.80 -28.47
CA PRO A 4 1.55 -7.48 -29.37
C PRO A 4 2.47 -6.42 -28.76
N ILE A 5 3.09 -6.76 -27.63
CA ILE A 5 4.07 -5.91 -26.91
C ILE A 5 5.46 -6.47 -27.20
N THR A 6 6.38 -5.61 -27.62
CA THR A 6 7.74 -6.00 -28.00
C THR A 6 8.72 -5.88 -26.84
N ASP A 7 9.80 -6.67 -26.86
CA ASP A 7 10.87 -6.60 -25.87
C ASP A 7 11.54 -5.20 -25.84
N GLU A 8 11.61 -4.52 -26.98
CA GLU A 8 12.12 -3.15 -27.05
C GLU A 8 11.24 -2.17 -26.26
N GLN A 9 9.91 -2.30 -26.37
CA GLN A 9 8.99 -1.45 -25.62
C GLN A 9 9.13 -1.67 -24.11
N VAL A 10 9.26 -2.92 -23.68
CA VAL A 10 9.48 -3.26 -22.27
C VAL A 10 10.81 -2.71 -21.78
N ALA A 11 11.89 -2.94 -22.52
CA ALA A 11 13.22 -2.45 -22.16
C ALA A 11 13.28 -0.92 -22.04
N GLN A 12 12.60 -0.17 -22.91
CA GLN A 12 12.53 1.29 -22.79
C GLN A 12 11.76 1.73 -21.53
N LEU A 13 10.67 1.04 -21.17
CA LEU A 13 9.97 1.36 -19.92
C LEU A 13 10.87 1.09 -18.70
N GLU A 14 11.50 -0.06 -18.64
CA GLU A 14 12.39 -0.42 -17.54
C GLU A 14 13.57 0.56 -17.38
N ALA A 15 14.13 1.02 -18.49
CA ALA A 15 15.24 1.97 -18.47
C ALA A 15 14.87 3.37 -17.92
N HIS A 16 13.59 3.73 -17.93
CA HIS A 16 13.09 5.07 -17.58
C HIS A 16 12.09 5.09 -16.42
N ILE A 17 12.03 4.04 -15.61
CA ILE A 17 11.08 3.91 -14.46
C ILE A 17 11.16 5.12 -13.51
N THR A 18 12.34 5.68 -13.30
CA THR A 18 12.57 6.78 -12.36
C THR A 18 12.80 8.14 -13.05
N ASP A 19 12.76 8.19 -14.36
CA ASP A 19 13.01 9.42 -15.14
C ASP A 19 11.73 10.26 -15.23
N ILE A 20 11.37 10.91 -14.14
CA ILE A 20 10.14 11.70 -14.05
C ILE A 20 10.47 13.18 -14.29
N ASP A 21 10.06 13.72 -15.44
CA ASP A 21 10.09 15.16 -15.72
C ASP A 21 8.85 15.85 -15.14
N TYR A 22 8.96 16.29 -13.89
CA TYR A 22 7.87 16.95 -13.17
C TYR A 22 7.40 18.25 -13.82
N ASP A 23 8.28 18.98 -14.52
CA ASP A 23 7.90 20.21 -15.21
C ASP A 23 7.03 19.91 -16.45
N VAL A 24 7.36 18.85 -17.19
CA VAL A 24 6.54 18.37 -18.30
C VAL A 24 5.20 17.85 -17.77
N ALA A 25 5.21 17.05 -16.72
CA ALA A 25 3.99 16.52 -16.12
C ALA A 25 3.06 17.67 -15.67
N ALA A 26 3.58 18.63 -14.90
CA ALA A 26 2.80 19.78 -14.40
C ALA A 26 2.24 20.67 -15.53
N ARG A 27 2.99 20.88 -16.62
CA ARG A 27 2.45 21.59 -17.81
C ARG A 27 1.32 20.82 -18.47
N ARG A 28 1.54 19.51 -18.68
CA ARG A 28 0.54 18.65 -19.33
C ARG A 28 -0.72 18.52 -18.49
N GLU A 29 -0.61 18.40 -17.18
CA GLU A 29 -1.76 18.35 -16.28
C GLU A 29 -2.63 19.61 -16.37
N ARG A 30 -2.03 20.80 -16.44
CA ARG A 30 -2.77 22.05 -16.67
C ARG A 30 -3.56 22.06 -17.99
N GLU A 31 -3.01 21.41 -19.03
CA GLU A 31 -3.65 21.32 -20.35
C GLU A 31 -4.83 20.34 -20.35
N VAL A 32 -4.59 19.13 -19.82
CA VAL A 32 -5.57 18.02 -19.91
C VAL A 32 -6.46 17.87 -18.68
N ARG A 33 -6.14 18.57 -17.58
CA ARG A 33 -6.86 18.52 -16.29
C ARG A 33 -6.94 17.12 -15.71
N HIS A 34 -5.85 16.33 -15.86
CA HIS A 34 -5.79 14.96 -15.42
C HIS A 34 -4.34 14.56 -15.09
N ASP A 35 -4.07 14.27 -13.85
CA ASP A 35 -2.76 13.94 -13.29
C ASP A 35 -2.15 12.66 -13.89
N VAL A 36 -2.86 11.53 -13.80
CA VAL A 36 -2.36 10.25 -14.32
C VAL A 36 -2.04 10.34 -15.80
N MET A 37 -2.92 10.96 -16.61
CA MET A 37 -2.67 11.11 -18.05
C MET A 37 -1.51 12.06 -18.35
N ALA A 38 -1.23 13.02 -17.47
CA ALA A 38 -0.04 13.86 -17.58
C ALA A 38 1.25 13.05 -17.34
N HIS A 39 1.23 12.15 -16.36
CA HIS A 39 2.34 11.24 -16.09
C HIS A 39 2.51 10.18 -17.19
N VAL A 40 1.44 9.60 -17.71
CA VAL A 40 1.48 8.69 -18.87
C VAL A 40 2.14 9.37 -20.08
N TYR A 41 1.74 10.62 -20.37
CA TYR A 41 2.36 11.41 -21.44
C TYR A 41 3.85 11.65 -21.19
N THR A 42 4.22 12.02 -19.97
CA THR A 42 5.62 12.32 -19.58
C THR A 42 6.48 11.07 -19.70
N TYR A 43 5.99 9.94 -19.21
CA TYR A 43 6.68 8.65 -19.33
C TYR A 43 6.80 8.20 -20.79
N GLY A 44 5.76 8.38 -21.59
CA GLY A 44 5.81 8.10 -23.04
C GLY A 44 6.79 8.97 -23.80
N LYS A 45 7.15 10.16 -23.29
CA LYS A 45 8.24 10.98 -23.86
C LYS A 45 9.61 10.41 -23.54
N ALA A 46 9.80 9.84 -22.35
CA ALA A 46 11.05 9.18 -21.97
C ALA A 46 11.20 7.82 -22.68
N ALA A 47 10.10 7.10 -22.90
CA ALA A 47 10.05 5.79 -23.54
C ALA A 47 9.17 5.82 -24.82
N PRO A 48 9.62 6.46 -25.92
CA PRO A 48 8.78 6.73 -27.09
C PRO A 48 8.30 5.48 -27.84
N ALA A 49 9.06 4.38 -27.84
CA ALA A 49 8.61 3.12 -28.45
C ALA A 49 7.42 2.51 -27.71
N ALA A 50 7.31 2.76 -26.41
CA ALA A 50 6.26 2.24 -25.54
C ALA A 50 5.09 3.22 -25.33
N ALA A 51 5.17 4.45 -25.82
CA ALA A 51 4.14 5.47 -25.57
C ALA A 51 2.71 5.02 -25.94
N GLY A 52 2.55 4.21 -26.97
CA GLY A 52 1.26 3.70 -27.42
C GLY A 52 0.68 2.55 -26.63
N ILE A 53 1.47 1.91 -25.78
CA ILE A 53 1.05 0.78 -24.93
C ILE A 53 0.93 1.13 -23.46
N LEU A 54 1.45 2.29 -23.06
CA LEU A 54 1.30 2.79 -21.69
C LEU A 54 -0.19 2.96 -21.35
N HIS A 55 -0.59 2.45 -20.19
CA HIS A 55 -1.96 2.55 -19.70
C HIS A 55 -3.01 1.82 -20.53
N LEU A 56 -2.58 0.86 -21.36
CA LEU A 56 -3.45 0.09 -22.26
C LEU A 56 -4.51 -0.68 -21.47
N GLY A 57 -5.79 -0.45 -21.78
CA GLY A 57 -6.93 -1.07 -21.09
C GLY A 57 -7.19 -0.57 -19.67
N ALA A 58 -6.25 0.15 -19.07
CA ALA A 58 -6.35 0.62 -17.68
C ALA A 58 -7.15 1.94 -17.57
N THR A 59 -7.63 2.21 -16.36
CA THR A 59 -8.15 3.53 -15.95
C THR A 59 -7.20 4.15 -14.95
N SER A 60 -7.34 5.46 -14.64
CA SER A 60 -6.51 6.13 -13.65
C SER A 60 -6.52 5.46 -12.28
N CYS A 61 -7.66 4.93 -11.85
CA CYS A 61 -7.80 4.19 -10.59
C CYS A 61 -6.90 2.95 -10.51
N TYR A 62 -6.53 2.34 -11.64
CA TYR A 62 -5.53 1.27 -11.63
C TYR A 62 -4.21 1.74 -11.00
N VAL A 63 -3.74 2.92 -11.39
CA VAL A 63 -2.48 3.47 -10.87
C VAL A 63 -2.65 3.97 -9.44
N THR A 64 -3.62 4.86 -9.21
CA THR A 64 -3.78 5.56 -7.92
C THR A 64 -4.12 4.60 -6.79
N ASP A 65 -5.15 3.79 -6.97
CA ASP A 65 -5.69 2.97 -5.89
C ASP A 65 -4.76 1.80 -5.54
N ASN A 66 -4.12 1.19 -6.54
CA ASN A 66 -3.11 0.16 -6.29
C ASN A 66 -1.82 0.74 -5.66
N ALA A 67 -1.39 1.92 -6.08
CA ALA A 67 -0.26 2.60 -5.45
C ALA A 67 -0.56 2.93 -3.98
N ASP A 68 -1.76 3.40 -3.66
CA ASP A 68 -2.19 3.65 -2.29
C ASP A 68 -2.17 2.37 -1.44
N LEU A 69 -2.62 1.24 -1.97
CA LEU A 69 -2.58 -0.04 -1.25
C LEU A 69 -1.15 -0.50 -0.95
N ILE A 70 -0.21 -0.28 -1.87
CA ILE A 70 1.21 -0.55 -1.64
C ILE A 70 1.73 0.34 -0.51
N LEU A 71 1.45 1.64 -0.56
CA LEU A 71 1.88 2.61 0.45
C LEU A 71 1.25 2.33 1.82
N TYR A 72 -0.03 1.95 1.86
CA TYR A 72 -0.71 1.57 3.11
C TYR A 72 -0.06 0.34 3.73
N ARG A 73 0.17 -0.72 2.95
CA ARG A 73 0.86 -1.91 3.44
C ARG A 73 2.23 -1.55 4.04
N ASP A 74 3.03 -0.82 3.30
CA ASP A 74 4.39 -0.47 3.72
C ASP A 74 4.37 0.45 4.95
N GLY A 75 3.43 1.40 5.02
CA GLY A 75 3.19 2.24 6.19
C GLY A 75 2.75 1.45 7.41
N LEU A 76 1.86 0.48 7.26
CA LEU A 76 1.41 -0.39 8.35
C LEU A 76 2.53 -1.29 8.86
N VAL A 77 3.37 -1.84 7.97
CA VAL A 77 4.56 -2.62 8.35
C VAL A 77 5.56 -1.76 9.14
N TYR A 78 5.78 -0.52 8.71
CA TYR A 78 6.61 0.42 9.44
C TYR A 78 6.03 0.73 10.83
N LEU A 79 4.74 1.06 10.92
CA LEU A 79 4.05 1.32 12.19
C LEU A 79 4.13 0.14 13.14
N ARG A 80 3.91 -1.08 12.64
CA ARG A 80 4.06 -2.32 13.41
C ARG A 80 5.46 -2.45 14.02
N THR A 81 6.48 -2.14 13.24
CA THR A 81 7.87 -2.18 13.72
C THR A 81 8.11 -1.19 14.88
N GLN A 82 7.58 0.03 14.75
CA GLN A 82 7.67 1.04 15.82
C GLN A 82 6.90 0.60 17.08
N LEU A 83 5.73 0.02 16.91
CA LEU A 83 4.89 -0.44 18.03
C LEU A 83 5.56 -1.60 18.79
N LEU A 84 6.19 -2.54 18.09
CA LEU A 84 6.97 -3.61 18.72
C LEU A 84 8.17 -3.04 19.52
N ALA A 85 8.83 -2.01 19.02
CA ALA A 85 9.91 -1.34 19.76
C ALA A 85 9.38 -0.66 21.04
N VAL A 86 8.22 -0.01 20.98
CA VAL A 86 7.55 0.56 22.16
C VAL A 86 7.21 -0.53 23.17
N LEU A 87 6.63 -1.64 22.73
CA LEU A 87 6.30 -2.78 23.59
C LEU A 87 7.55 -3.36 24.27
N GLY A 88 8.66 -3.52 23.53
CA GLY A 88 9.93 -3.98 24.12
C GLY A 88 10.46 -3.04 25.20
N ASN A 89 10.39 -1.73 24.99
CA ASN A 89 10.80 -0.73 25.97
C ASN A 89 9.87 -0.71 27.19
N LEU A 90 8.56 -0.83 26.98
CA LEU A 90 7.60 -0.91 28.09
C LEU A 90 7.76 -2.20 28.90
N ALA A 91 8.07 -3.33 28.26
CA ALA A 91 8.33 -4.59 28.94
C ALA A 91 9.53 -4.47 29.89
N ALA A 92 10.65 -3.96 29.38
CA ALA A 92 11.83 -3.72 30.19
C ALA A 92 11.55 -2.75 31.34
N PHE A 93 10.77 -1.70 31.10
CA PHE A 93 10.35 -0.75 32.14
C PHE A 93 9.44 -1.43 33.17
N ALA A 94 8.45 -2.22 32.74
CA ALA A 94 7.53 -2.92 33.63
C ALA A 94 8.26 -3.91 34.53
N GLU A 95 9.23 -4.66 34.02
CA GLU A 95 10.09 -5.56 34.77
C GLU A 95 10.91 -4.82 35.80
N LYS A 96 11.61 -3.76 35.39
CA LYS A 96 12.46 -2.94 36.29
C LYS A 96 11.69 -2.38 37.47
N TYR A 97 10.45 -1.98 37.28
CA TYR A 97 9.62 -1.33 38.30
C TYR A 97 8.47 -2.23 38.80
N ALA A 98 8.58 -3.54 38.62
CA ALA A 98 7.55 -4.50 39.02
C ALA A 98 7.22 -4.47 40.50
N ALA A 99 8.24 -4.22 41.38
CA ALA A 99 8.09 -4.16 42.82
C ALA A 99 7.98 -2.72 43.38
N THR A 100 8.03 -1.68 42.51
CA THR A 100 7.99 -0.29 42.96
C THR A 100 6.55 0.12 43.31
N PRO A 101 6.22 0.39 44.57
CA PRO A 101 4.85 0.72 44.97
C PRO A 101 4.45 2.12 44.51
N THR A 102 3.20 2.29 44.15
CA THR A 102 2.58 3.57 43.86
C THR A 102 1.09 3.53 44.22
N LEU A 103 0.49 4.69 44.40
CA LEU A 103 -0.92 4.79 44.75
C LEU A 103 -1.81 4.75 43.49
N GLY A 104 -2.79 3.87 43.48
CA GLY A 104 -3.86 3.88 42.50
C GLY A 104 -4.92 4.92 42.89
N TYR A 105 -5.60 5.45 41.87
CA TYR A 105 -6.69 6.42 41.99
C TYR A 105 -7.90 5.95 41.25
N THR A 106 -9.10 6.20 41.81
CA THR A 106 -10.39 6.06 41.14
C THR A 106 -11.22 7.30 41.40
N HIS A 107 -11.93 7.83 40.44
CA HIS A 107 -12.74 9.05 40.61
C HIS A 107 -11.98 10.21 41.26
N TYR A 108 -10.71 10.38 40.91
CA TYR A 108 -9.76 11.38 41.52
C TYR A 108 -9.54 11.21 43.03
N GLN A 109 -9.90 10.06 43.60
CA GLN A 109 -9.70 9.72 45.00
C GLN A 109 -8.59 8.65 45.16
N PRO A 110 -7.77 8.70 46.22
CA PRO A 110 -6.85 7.63 46.56
C PRO A 110 -7.58 6.28 46.71
N ALA A 111 -7.03 5.26 46.10
CA ALA A 111 -7.58 3.89 46.14
C ALA A 111 -6.52 2.90 46.62
N GLN A 112 -6.44 1.73 45.99
CA GLN A 112 -5.52 0.66 46.41
C GLN A 112 -4.07 0.96 45.96
N PRO A 113 -3.05 0.56 46.72
CA PRO A 113 -1.69 0.51 46.25
C PRO A 113 -1.53 -0.43 45.05
N VAL A 114 -0.74 -0.03 44.10
CA VAL A 114 -0.36 -0.79 42.91
C VAL A 114 1.15 -0.66 42.70
N THR A 115 1.68 -1.21 41.61
CA THR A 115 3.10 -0.98 41.27
C THR A 115 3.23 -0.16 39.97
N VAL A 116 4.37 0.51 39.83
CA VAL A 116 4.69 1.25 38.60
C VAL A 116 4.76 0.31 37.41
N GLY A 117 5.36 -0.87 37.56
CA GLY A 117 5.42 -1.90 36.54
C GLY A 117 4.04 -2.37 36.10
N LYS A 118 3.08 -2.52 37.01
CA LYS A 118 1.71 -2.89 36.71
C LYS A 118 1.01 -1.86 35.82
N ARG A 119 1.26 -0.56 36.01
CA ARG A 119 0.72 0.49 35.14
C ARG A 119 1.24 0.37 33.72
N ALA A 120 2.53 0.13 33.55
CA ALA A 120 3.12 -0.09 32.23
C ALA A 120 2.55 -1.34 31.55
N ALA A 121 2.31 -2.42 32.30
CA ALA A 121 1.70 -3.63 31.77
C ALA A 121 0.27 -3.40 31.23
N LEU A 122 -0.50 -2.49 31.81
CA LEU A 122 -1.83 -2.13 31.26
C LEU A 122 -1.72 -1.43 29.90
N TRP A 123 -0.77 -0.51 29.73
CA TRP A 123 -0.54 0.13 28.42
C TRP A 123 -0.03 -0.85 27.39
N MET A 124 0.80 -1.81 27.80
CA MET A 124 1.25 -2.88 26.91
C MET A 124 0.11 -3.75 26.41
N GLN A 125 -0.91 -3.99 27.22
CA GLN A 125 -2.08 -4.78 26.82
C GLN A 125 -2.82 -4.10 25.65
N ASP A 126 -3.00 -2.77 25.71
CA ASP A 126 -3.63 -2.01 24.64
C ASP A 126 -2.79 -2.09 23.36
N PHE A 127 -1.49 -1.85 23.44
CA PHE A 127 -0.60 -1.95 22.28
C PHE A 127 -0.47 -3.38 21.71
N LEU A 128 -0.61 -4.41 22.53
CA LEU A 128 -0.65 -5.78 22.02
C LEU A 128 -1.91 -6.03 21.17
N ALA A 129 -3.06 -5.53 21.61
CA ALA A 129 -4.29 -5.59 20.82
C ALA A 129 -4.14 -4.81 19.50
N ASP A 130 -3.47 -3.65 19.52
CA ASP A 130 -3.17 -2.89 18.31
C ASP A 130 -2.26 -3.67 17.34
N VAL A 131 -1.28 -4.42 17.84
CA VAL A 131 -0.42 -5.30 17.00
C VAL A 131 -1.25 -6.41 16.36
N GLU A 132 -2.13 -7.05 17.13
CA GLU A 132 -3.01 -8.11 16.61
C GLU A 132 -3.93 -7.59 15.50
N GLU A 133 -4.48 -6.39 15.67
CA GLU A 133 -5.32 -5.74 14.64
C GLU A 133 -4.50 -5.36 13.41
N LEU A 134 -3.30 -4.82 13.57
CA LEU A 134 -2.38 -4.53 12.45
C LEU A 134 -2.03 -5.80 11.67
N ASP A 135 -1.75 -6.90 12.35
CA ASP A 135 -1.46 -8.19 11.73
C ASP A 135 -2.67 -8.74 10.98
N HIS A 136 -3.87 -8.58 11.54
CA HIS A 136 -5.12 -8.93 10.88
C HIS A 136 -5.30 -8.13 9.58
N VAL A 137 -5.20 -6.81 9.64
CA VAL A 137 -5.34 -5.93 8.47
C VAL A 137 -4.31 -6.29 7.39
N LEU A 138 -3.03 -6.43 7.77
CA LEU A 138 -1.96 -6.80 6.83
C LEU A 138 -2.21 -8.15 6.16
N SER A 139 -2.77 -9.12 6.88
CA SER A 139 -3.07 -10.46 6.36
C SER A 139 -4.28 -10.49 5.42
N THR A 140 -5.18 -9.52 5.54
CA THR A 140 -6.42 -9.45 4.75
C THR A 140 -6.40 -8.39 3.66
N LEU A 141 -5.36 -7.55 3.63
CA LEU A 141 -5.23 -6.50 2.63
C LEU A 141 -5.06 -7.12 1.23
N ARG A 142 -5.95 -6.75 0.32
CA ARG A 142 -5.94 -7.21 -1.07
C ARG A 142 -5.54 -6.09 -2.01
N PHE A 143 -5.03 -6.48 -3.17
CA PHE A 143 -4.78 -5.57 -4.27
C PHE A 143 -6.08 -5.25 -5.01
N LEU A 144 -6.23 -4.07 -5.59
CA LEU A 144 -7.42 -3.74 -6.38
C LEU A 144 -7.43 -4.47 -7.73
N GLY A 145 -6.26 -4.67 -8.32
CA GLY A 145 -6.11 -5.23 -9.65
C GLY A 145 -6.47 -4.24 -10.76
N CYS A 146 -6.90 -4.77 -11.90
CA CYS A 146 -7.17 -3.99 -13.11
C CYS A 146 -8.61 -3.48 -13.21
N ARG A 147 -9.25 -3.18 -12.11
CA ARG A 147 -10.61 -2.64 -12.06
C ARG A 147 -10.58 -1.11 -12.14
N GLY A 148 -11.55 -0.55 -12.87
CA GLY A 148 -11.73 0.89 -12.93
C GLY A 148 -12.67 1.42 -11.85
N THR A 149 -12.97 2.70 -11.89
CA THR A 149 -13.85 3.40 -10.95
C THR A 149 -15.22 2.76 -10.77
N THR A 150 -15.74 2.11 -11.84
CA THR A 150 -17.03 1.41 -11.79
C THR A 150 -16.92 -0.05 -11.33
N GLY A 151 -15.72 -0.52 -11.03
CA GLY A 151 -15.46 -1.91 -10.61
C GLY A 151 -15.61 -2.95 -11.70
N THR A 152 -15.61 -2.53 -12.97
CA THR A 152 -15.69 -3.41 -14.13
C THR A 152 -14.33 -3.59 -14.81
N GLU A 153 -14.17 -4.67 -15.54
CA GLU A 153 -12.97 -4.96 -16.35
C GLU A 153 -13.29 -4.89 -17.85
N ALA A 154 -14.30 -4.09 -18.23
CA ALA A 154 -14.83 -4.04 -19.59
C ALA A 154 -13.76 -3.72 -20.65
N SER A 155 -12.83 -2.80 -20.36
CA SER A 155 -11.74 -2.47 -21.28
C SER A 155 -10.78 -3.64 -21.50
N PHE A 156 -10.51 -4.42 -20.45
CA PHE A 156 -9.69 -5.62 -20.56
C PHE A 156 -10.41 -6.78 -21.22
N MET A 157 -11.74 -6.89 -21.01
CA MET A 157 -12.57 -7.85 -21.76
C MET A 157 -12.51 -7.58 -23.26
N GLU A 158 -12.54 -6.31 -23.69
CA GLU A 158 -12.36 -5.93 -25.08
C GLU A 158 -10.93 -6.21 -25.57
N LEU A 159 -9.91 -5.88 -24.75
CA LEU A 159 -8.50 -6.07 -25.08
C LEU A 159 -8.11 -7.55 -25.28
N PHE A 160 -8.76 -8.45 -24.55
CA PHE A 160 -8.54 -9.90 -24.62
C PHE A 160 -9.64 -10.66 -25.36
N ASP A 161 -10.43 -9.99 -26.22
CA ASP A 161 -11.48 -10.61 -27.05
C ASP A 161 -12.49 -11.45 -26.23
N GLY A 162 -12.83 -11.01 -25.03
CA GLY A 162 -13.77 -11.68 -24.14
C GLY A 162 -13.19 -12.82 -23.29
N ASP A 163 -11.88 -13.00 -23.27
CA ASP A 163 -11.19 -14.03 -22.50
C ASP A 163 -11.02 -13.63 -21.03
N ALA A 164 -11.99 -14.00 -20.19
CA ALA A 164 -11.98 -13.69 -18.76
C ALA A 164 -10.82 -14.39 -18.02
N GLU A 165 -10.40 -15.58 -18.46
CA GLU A 165 -9.29 -16.31 -17.78
C GLU A 165 -7.98 -15.55 -17.92
N LYS A 166 -7.74 -14.85 -19.03
CA LYS A 166 -6.58 -13.97 -19.19
C LYS A 166 -6.61 -12.76 -18.26
N ILE A 167 -7.79 -12.23 -17.98
CA ILE A 167 -7.94 -11.11 -17.03
C ILE A 167 -7.66 -11.57 -15.62
N ASP A 168 -8.18 -12.71 -15.20
CA ASP A 168 -7.90 -13.31 -13.90
C ASP A 168 -6.40 -13.61 -13.73
N GLU A 169 -5.77 -14.16 -14.78
CA GLU A 169 -4.32 -14.41 -14.79
C GLU A 169 -3.51 -13.11 -14.71
N MET A 170 -3.94 -12.06 -15.42
CA MET A 170 -3.29 -10.75 -15.36
C MET A 170 -3.38 -10.16 -13.94
N ASN A 171 -4.57 -10.14 -13.34
CA ASN A 171 -4.77 -9.65 -11.97
C ASN A 171 -3.89 -10.41 -10.98
N ARG A 172 -3.85 -11.75 -11.08
CA ARG A 172 -3.04 -12.58 -10.20
C ARG A 172 -1.53 -12.30 -10.35
N ARG A 173 -1.04 -12.12 -11.59
CA ARG A 173 0.38 -11.78 -11.83
C ARG A 173 0.73 -10.41 -11.28
N ILE A 174 -0.11 -9.41 -11.50
CA ILE A 174 0.13 -8.06 -10.99
C ILE A 174 0.11 -8.06 -9.46
N ALA A 175 -0.88 -8.67 -8.82
CA ALA A 175 -0.92 -8.78 -7.37
C ALA A 175 0.34 -9.44 -6.80
N ALA A 176 0.77 -10.56 -7.39
CA ALA A 176 1.98 -11.28 -6.98
C ALA A 176 3.26 -10.44 -7.15
N GLU A 177 3.37 -9.66 -8.23
CA GLU A 177 4.50 -8.77 -8.49
C GLU A 177 4.68 -7.73 -7.38
N PHE A 178 3.57 -7.20 -6.86
CA PHE A 178 3.57 -6.24 -5.75
C PHE A 178 3.46 -6.90 -4.36
N GLY A 179 3.53 -8.23 -4.28
CA GLY A 179 3.56 -8.98 -3.02
C GLY A 179 2.21 -9.08 -2.31
N PHE A 180 1.11 -9.01 -3.06
CA PHE A 180 -0.24 -9.28 -2.55
C PHE A 180 -0.66 -10.70 -2.92
N SER A 181 -1.46 -11.32 -2.05
CA SER A 181 -1.92 -12.70 -2.25
C SER A 181 -3.07 -12.81 -3.24
N ASP A 182 -3.82 -11.74 -3.42
CA ASP A 182 -5.06 -11.71 -4.22
C ASP A 182 -5.48 -10.26 -4.55
N CYS A 183 -6.46 -10.14 -5.46
CA CYS A 183 -7.16 -8.89 -5.78
C CYS A 183 -8.55 -8.85 -5.18
#